data_15c6550acecddefb0597c6341164adda
#
_entry.id   15c6550acecddefb0597c6341164adda
#
_cell.length_a   1.000
_cell.length_b   1.000
_cell.length_c   1.000
_cell.angle_alpha   90.00
_cell.angle_beta   90.00
_cell.angle_gamma   90.00
#
_symmetry.space_group_name_H-M   'P 1'
#
loop_
_entity.id
_entity.type
_entity.pdbx_description
1 polymer ?
#
loop_
_entity_poly.entity_id
_entity_poly.type
_entity_poly.pdbx_seq_one_letter_code
_entity_poly.pdbx_strand_id
1 'polypeptide(L)'
;MRFTTGTIAEITELDTDEGFVMLVAEGGRRIAVDAWLEENPYPRADVTVLPDLEWDESLRPLRVRAEEVVRRVLALASEFGDQQWSAAVELSEEDVAAVWQLAAIAPLSPMDQVTLLAAVSTRVLLDSFIEFCVAAEETLHLRLTDN
;
A
#
# COMPACT_ATOMS: atom_id res chain seq x y z
N MET A 1 11.09 15.80 4.36
CA MET A 1 10.43 15.54 3.06
C MET A 1 8.93 15.48 3.33
N ARG A 2 8.11 16.16 2.51
CA ARG A 2 6.64 16.15 2.63
C ARG A 2 6.06 15.48 1.40
N PHE A 3 5.10 14.59 1.60
CA PHE A 3 4.43 13.88 0.51
C PHE A 3 3.29 14.72 -0.08
N THR A 4 2.96 14.46 -1.34
CA THR A 4 1.85 15.12 -2.05
C THR A 4 0.58 14.27 -2.09
N THR A 5 0.64 13.03 -1.60
CA THR A 5 -0.49 12.11 -1.54
C THR A 5 -0.49 11.42 -0.18
N GLY A 6 -1.66 11.13 0.34
CA GLY A 6 -1.84 10.42 1.60
C GLY A 6 -3.27 9.89 1.74
N THR A 7 -3.63 9.50 2.94
CA THR A 7 -4.98 9.07 3.31
C THR A 7 -5.49 9.85 4.51
N ILE A 8 -6.80 10.01 4.60
CA ILE A 8 -7.45 10.43 5.84
C ILE A 8 -7.36 9.23 6.79
N ALA A 9 -6.85 9.45 7.99
CA ALA A 9 -6.79 8.41 9.02
C ALA A 9 -7.77 8.75 10.14
N GLU A 10 -8.58 7.77 10.53
CA GLU A 10 -9.48 7.85 11.68
C GLU A 10 -8.86 7.10 12.86
N ILE A 11 -8.74 7.76 14.01
CA ILE A 11 -8.25 7.13 15.23
C ILE A 11 -9.41 6.31 15.81
N THR A 12 -9.27 4.98 15.79
CA THR A 12 -10.30 4.04 16.24
C THR A 12 -10.09 3.60 17.70
N GLU A 13 -8.84 3.58 18.15
CA GLU A 13 -8.49 3.22 19.51
C GLU A 13 -7.42 4.16 20.06
N LEU A 14 -7.57 4.56 21.29
CA LEU A 14 -6.57 5.34 22.03
C LEU A 14 -6.47 4.76 23.46
N ASP A 15 -5.29 4.29 23.81
CA ASP A 15 -4.99 3.81 25.16
C ASP A 15 -3.80 4.59 25.74
N THR A 16 -3.89 4.90 27.02
CA THR A 16 -2.84 5.61 27.75
C THR A 16 -2.51 4.82 29.02
N ASP A 17 -1.38 4.13 29.02
CA ASP A 17 -0.89 3.40 30.17
C ASP A 17 0.55 3.80 30.50
N GLU A 18 0.82 4.04 31.79
CA GLU A 18 2.13 4.27 32.42
C GLU A 18 3.18 5.08 31.60
N GLY A 19 2.72 6.14 30.89
CA GLY A 19 3.61 7.04 30.15
C GLY A 19 3.77 6.70 28.66
N PHE A 20 3.07 5.69 28.17
CA PHE A 20 2.93 5.38 26.74
C PHE A 20 1.54 5.76 26.23
N VAL A 21 1.50 6.28 25.01
CA VAL A 21 0.26 6.48 24.27
C VAL A 21 0.25 5.50 23.10
N MET A 22 -0.70 4.57 23.12
CA MET A 22 -0.94 3.66 22.01
C MET A 22 -2.19 4.14 21.28
N LEU A 23 -2.10 4.25 19.97
CA LEU A 23 -3.25 4.58 19.14
C LEU A 23 -3.32 3.62 17.95
N VAL A 24 -4.55 3.26 17.57
CA VAL A 24 -4.84 2.57 16.32
C VAL A 24 -5.54 3.57 15.41
N ALA A 25 -5.06 3.68 14.18
CA ALA A 25 -5.67 4.53 13.18
C ALA A 25 -5.93 3.74 11.91
N GLU A 26 -7.12 3.88 11.35
CA GLU A 26 -7.53 3.25 10.10
C GLU A 26 -7.42 4.26 8.95
N GLY A 27 -6.76 3.86 7.87
CA GLY A 27 -6.67 4.65 6.64
C GLY A 27 -7.98 4.60 5.87
N GLY A 28 -8.50 5.78 5.51
CA GLY A 28 -9.72 5.93 4.73
C GLY A 28 -9.45 6.48 3.33
N ARG A 29 -10.25 7.49 2.94
CA ARG A 29 -10.16 8.09 1.61
C ARG A 29 -8.79 8.69 1.32
N ARG A 30 -8.35 8.55 0.09
CA ARG A 30 -7.09 9.12 -0.40
C ARG A 30 -7.24 10.63 -0.61
N ILE A 31 -6.16 11.35 -0.38
CA ILE A 31 -6.07 12.79 -0.55
C ILE A 31 -4.84 13.18 -1.38
N ALA A 32 -4.99 14.23 -2.16
CA ALA A 32 -3.87 14.99 -2.70
C ALA A 32 -3.62 16.22 -1.82
N VAL A 33 -2.35 16.52 -1.55
CA VAL A 33 -1.96 17.73 -0.85
C VAL A 33 -1.74 18.84 -1.87
N ASP A 34 -2.62 19.84 -1.86
CA ASP A 34 -2.57 20.99 -2.77
C ASP A 34 -1.55 22.01 -2.31
N ALA A 35 -1.50 22.28 -1.01
CA ALA A 35 -0.53 23.21 -0.41
C ALA A 35 -0.24 22.85 1.06
N TRP A 36 1.02 22.89 1.45
CA TRP A 36 1.42 22.85 2.85
C TRP A 36 1.30 24.25 3.45
N LEU A 37 0.63 24.34 4.60
CA LEU A 37 0.41 25.57 5.34
C LEU A 37 1.46 25.74 6.44
N GLU A 38 1.47 26.92 7.08
CA GLU A 38 2.30 27.19 8.26
C GLU A 38 1.91 26.26 9.41
N GLU A 39 2.93 25.69 10.07
CA GLU A 39 2.74 24.82 11.24
C GLU A 39 2.32 25.65 12.46
N ASN A 40 1.18 25.28 13.08
CA ASN A 40 0.73 25.91 14.33
C ASN A 40 -0.38 25.08 15.01
N PRO A 41 -0.10 24.31 16.05
CA PRO A 41 1.18 23.76 16.54
C PRO A 41 1.60 22.46 15.81
N TYR A 42 0.85 22.01 14.82
CA TYR A 42 1.05 20.77 14.06
C TYR A 42 1.08 21.06 12.56
N PRO A 43 1.62 20.15 11.74
CA PRO A 43 1.60 20.28 10.29
C PRO A 43 0.18 20.41 9.75
N ARG A 44 -0.01 21.35 8.83
CA ARG A 44 -1.31 21.63 8.19
C ARG A 44 -1.16 21.68 6.68
N ALA A 45 -2.21 21.30 5.97
CA ALA A 45 -2.24 21.37 4.53
C ALA A 45 -3.66 21.62 4.01
N ASP A 46 -3.75 22.24 2.85
CA ASP A 46 -4.95 22.20 2.02
C ASP A 46 -4.91 20.93 1.19
N VAL A 47 -6.02 20.18 1.17
CA VAL A 47 -6.09 18.88 0.53
C VAL A 47 -7.36 18.73 -0.30
N THR A 48 -7.24 17.98 -1.40
CA THR A 48 -8.37 17.52 -2.20
C THR A 48 -8.56 16.04 -1.97
N VAL A 49 -9.79 15.62 -1.67
CA VAL A 49 -10.15 14.20 -1.57
C VAL A 49 -10.17 13.61 -2.99
N LEU A 50 -9.36 12.56 -3.18
CA LEU A 50 -9.32 11.84 -4.45
C LEU A 50 -10.56 10.95 -4.60
N PRO A 51 -11.08 10.77 -5.83
CA PRO A 51 -12.19 9.85 -6.08
C PRO A 51 -11.76 8.40 -5.79
N ASP A 52 -12.74 7.58 -5.43
CA ASP A 52 -12.53 6.15 -5.31
C ASP A 52 -12.21 5.55 -6.69
N LEU A 53 -11.41 4.50 -6.70
CA LEU A 53 -11.11 3.77 -7.93
C LEU A 53 -12.30 2.89 -8.29
N GLU A 54 -12.59 2.83 -9.60
CA GLU A 54 -13.68 2.02 -10.14
C GLU A 54 -13.14 0.69 -10.67
N TRP A 55 -13.96 -0.37 -10.56
CA TRP A 55 -13.66 -1.67 -11.14
C TRP A 55 -14.24 -1.77 -12.55
N ASP A 56 -13.49 -2.43 -13.43
CA ASP A 56 -13.94 -2.85 -14.75
C ASP A 56 -13.57 -4.32 -14.96
N GLU A 57 -14.51 -5.14 -15.43
CA GLU A 57 -14.30 -6.58 -15.60
C GLU A 57 -13.15 -6.93 -16.57
N SER A 58 -12.81 -6.04 -17.48
CA SER A 58 -11.65 -6.22 -18.35
C SER A 58 -10.31 -6.27 -17.59
N LEU A 59 -10.30 -5.82 -16.32
CA LEU A 59 -9.11 -5.83 -15.44
C LEU A 59 -8.92 -7.16 -14.72
N ARG A 60 -9.87 -8.09 -14.77
CA ARG A 60 -9.78 -9.37 -14.07
C ARG A 60 -8.52 -10.18 -14.39
N PRO A 61 -8.08 -10.32 -15.65
CA PRO A 61 -6.81 -11.00 -15.93
C PRO A 61 -5.60 -10.30 -15.30
N LEU A 62 -5.63 -8.96 -15.25
CA LEU A 62 -4.54 -8.18 -14.66
C LEU A 62 -4.51 -8.35 -13.12
N ARG A 63 -5.69 -8.37 -12.47
CA ARG A 63 -5.80 -8.67 -11.03
C ARG A 63 -5.28 -10.07 -10.70
N VAL A 64 -5.65 -11.08 -11.49
CA VAL A 64 -5.15 -12.46 -11.31
C VAL A 64 -3.62 -12.47 -11.39
N ARG A 65 -3.05 -11.81 -12.40
CA ARG A 65 -1.60 -11.68 -12.54
C ARG A 65 -0.96 -10.99 -11.35
N ALA A 66 -1.56 -9.90 -10.87
CA ALA A 66 -1.08 -9.17 -9.68
C ALA A 66 -1.04 -10.09 -8.45
N GLU A 67 -2.09 -10.88 -8.23
CA GLU A 67 -2.15 -11.84 -7.14
C GLU A 67 -1.06 -12.94 -7.27
N GLU A 68 -0.86 -13.48 -8.44
CA GLU A 68 0.20 -14.48 -8.70
C GLU A 68 1.59 -13.91 -8.40
N VAL A 69 1.87 -12.69 -8.84
CA VAL A 69 3.17 -12.05 -8.62
C VAL A 69 3.39 -11.80 -7.12
N VAL A 70 2.42 -11.22 -6.41
CA VAL A 70 2.59 -10.94 -4.98
C VAL A 70 2.77 -12.20 -4.15
N ARG A 71 2.02 -13.27 -4.47
CA ARG A 71 2.16 -14.55 -3.75
C ARG A 71 3.56 -15.16 -3.93
N ARG A 72 4.13 -15.05 -5.15
CA ARG A 72 5.53 -15.48 -5.38
C ARG A 72 6.53 -14.63 -4.59
N VAL A 73 6.38 -13.31 -4.62
CA VAL A 73 7.30 -12.40 -3.89
C VAL A 73 7.20 -12.63 -2.39
N LEU A 74 5.99 -12.83 -1.84
CA LEU A 74 5.80 -13.17 -0.42
C LEU A 74 6.44 -14.52 -0.07
N ALA A 75 6.28 -15.54 -0.90
CA ALA A 75 6.90 -16.83 -0.68
C ALA A 75 8.44 -16.71 -0.67
N LEU A 76 9.00 -15.93 -1.60
CA LEU A 76 10.43 -15.67 -1.66
C LEU A 76 10.94 -14.86 -0.46
N ALA A 77 10.20 -13.82 -0.06
CA ALA A 77 10.53 -13.01 1.11
C ALA A 77 10.51 -13.84 2.42
N SER A 78 9.68 -14.89 2.49
CA SER A 78 9.60 -15.77 3.66
C SER A 78 10.91 -16.52 3.92
N GLU A 79 11.70 -16.78 2.89
CA GLU A 79 13.01 -17.44 3.03
C GLU A 79 14.03 -16.57 3.78
N PHE A 80 13.83 -15.26 3.78
CA PHE A 80 14.68 -14.30 4.51
C PHE A 80 14.17 -13.96 5.91
N GLY A 81 12.99 -14.45 6.31
CA GLY A 81 12.36 -14.11 7.60
C GLY A 81 11.80 -12.69 7.68
N ASP A 82 11.80 -11.94 6.58
CA ASP A 82 11.35 -10.53 6.50
C ASP A 82 9.85 -10.39 6.23
N GLN A 83 9.08 -11.46 6.38
CA GLN A 83 7.69 -11.51 6.00
C GLN A 83 6.75 -11.15 7.15
N GLN A 84 5.90 -10.16 6.96
CA GLN A 84 4.78 -9.83 7.87
C GLN A 84 3.49 -10.59 7.52
N TRP A 85 3.30 -10.97 6.27
CA TRP A 85 2.07 -11.57 5.74
C TRP A 85 2.30 -12.92 5.11
N SER A 86 1.38 -13.86 5.34
CA SER A 86 1.39 -15.15 4.68
C SER A 86 1.03 -15.02 3.20
N ALA A 87 1.70 -15.80 2.34
CA ALA A 87 1.32 -15.92 0.93
C ALA A 87 -0.11 -16.51 0.73
N ALA A 88 -0.68 -17.10 1.78
CA ALA A 88 -2.02 -17.70 1.78
C ALA A 88 -3.10 -16.78 2.41
N VAL A 89 -2.81 -15.49 2.63
CA VAL A 89 -3.79 -14.55 3.19
C VAL A 89 -5.04 -14.48 2.28
N GLU A 90 -6.21 -14.47 2.90
CA GLU A 90 -7.47 -14.32 2.19
C GLU A 90 -7.69 -12.84 1.82
N LEU A 91 -8.12 -12.62 0.58
CA LEU A 91 -8.44 -11.30 0.06
C LEU A 91 -9.95 -11.05 0.11
N SER A 92 -10.33 -9.78 0.10
CA SER A 92 -11.73 -9.36 -0.02
C SER A 92 -12.39 -9.93 -1.28
N GLU A 93 -13.69 -10.21 -1.19
CA GLU A 93 -14.49 -10.55 -2.36
C GLU A 93 -14.75 -9.32 -3.26
N GLU A 94 -14.67 -8.12 -2.72
CA GLU A 94 -14.80 -6.87 -3.44
C GLU A 94 -13.49 -6.57 -4.19
N ASP A 95 -13.57 -6.40 -5.52
CA ASP A 95 -12.41 -6.38 -6.41
C ASP A 95 -11.44 -5.24 -6.12
N VAL A 96 -11.91 -4.02 -5.91
CA VAL A 96 -11.04 -2.85 -5.63
C VAL A 96 -10.40 -2.98 -4.26
N ALA A 97 -11.15 -3.44 -3.25
CA ALA A 97 -10.60 -3.70 -1.92
C ALA A 97 -9.51 -4.78 -1.96
N ALA A 98 -9.74 -5.86 -2.74
CA ALA A 98 -8.73 -6.89 -2.94
C ALA A 98 -7.44 -6.36 -3.58
N VAL A 99 -7.54 -5.45 -4.56
CA VAL A 99 -6.36 -4.80 -5.18
C VAL A 99 -5.59 -3.98 -4.14
N TRP A 100 -6.27 -3.20 -3.29
CA TRP A 100 -5.62 -2.44 -2.23
C TRP A 100 -5.00 -3.36 -1.16
N GLN A 101 -5.65 -4.48 -0.83
CA GLN A 101 -5.08 -5.47 0.08
C GLN A 101 -3.81 -6.11 -0.51
N LEU A 102 -3.81 -6.46 -1.81
CA LEU A 102 -2.59 -6.95 -2.49
C LEU A 102 -1.46 -5.92 -2.38
N ALA A 103 -1.74 -4.65 -2.62
CA ALA A 103 -0.75 -3.58 -2.50
C ALA A 103 -0.22 -3.41 -1.06
N ALA A 104 -1.08 -3.63 -0.05
CA ALA A 104 -0.72 -3.50 1.35
C ALA A 104 0.15 -4.65 1.87
N ILE A 105 -0.08 -5.89 1.39
CA ILE A 105 0.67 -7.07 1.85
C ILE A 105 1.99 -7.28 1.11
N ALA A 106 2.14 -6.69 -0.08
CA ALA A 106 3.35 -6.82 -0.87
C ALA A 106 4.57 -6.21 -0.15
N PRO A 107 5.74 -6.85 -0.21
CA PRO A 107 6.96 -6.38 0.44
C PRO A 107 7.60 -5.24 -0.37
N LEU A 108 6.86 -4.14 -0.52
CA LEU A 108 7.26 -2.94 -1.25
C LEU A 108 7.89 -1.91 -0.32
N SER A 109 8.71 -1.03 -0.88
CA SER A 109 9.25 0.09 -0.13
C SER A 109 8.14 1.09 0.26
N PRO A 110 8.30 1.87 1.35
CA PRO A 110 7.34 2.93 1.69
C PRO A 110 7.11 3.95 0.55
N MET A 111 8.13 4.19 -0.28
CA MET A 111 8.02 5.11 -1.42
C MET A 111 7.15 4.53 -2.53
N ASP A 112 7.28 3.22 -2.81
CA ASP A 112 6.44 2.53 -3.78
C ASP A 112 4.98 2.54 -3.32
N GLN A 113 4.73 2.29 -2.04
CA GLN A 113 3.39 2.35 -1.44
C GLN A 113 2.76 3.74 -1.59
N VAL A 114 3.52 4.83 -1.33
CA VAL A 114 3.03 6.20 -1.55
C VAL A 114 2.74 6.45 -3.04
N THR A 115 3.55 5.92 -3.94
CA THR A 115 3.33 6.03 -5.38
C THR A 115 2.04 5.33 -5.79
N LEU A 116 1.75 4.14 -5.26
CA LEU A 116 0.50 3.43 -5.51
C LEU A 116 -0.73 4.21 -5.03
N LEU A 117 -0.65 4.91 -3.89
CA LEU A 117 -1.74 5.76 -3.38
C LEU A 117 -2.12 6.87 -4.37
N ALA A 118 -1.21 7.34 -5.20
CA ALA A 118 -1.44 8.37 -6.19
C ALA A 118 -2.11 7.86 -7.49
N ALA A 119 -2.36 6.56 -7.62
CA ALA A 119 -2.94 5.97 -8.82
C ALA A 119 -4.29 6.61 -9.18
N VAL A 120 -4.44 6.99 -10.45
CA VAL A 120 -5.63 7.67 -10.97
C VAL A 120 -6.71 6.71 -11.47
N SER A 121 -6.39 5.43 -11.61
CA SER A 121 -7.32 4.37 -12.01
C SER A 121 -6.85 3.01 -11.47
N THR A 122 -7.78 2.05 -11.39
CA THR A 122 -7.47 0.67 -10.99
C THR A 122 -6.46 0.00 -11.93
N ARG A 123 -6.51 0.32 -13.22
CA ARG A 123 -5.52 -0.16 -14.19
C ARG A 123 -4.12 0.36 -13.86
N VAL A 124 -3.98 1.66 -13.64
CA VAL A 124 -2.68 2.27 -13.29
C VAL A 124 -2.15 1.68 -11.98
N LEU A 125 -3.03 1.49 -10.99
CA LEU A 125 -2.67 0.85 -9.74
C LEU A 125 -2.11 -0.57 -9.96
N LEU A 126 -2.82 -1.41 -10.71
CA LEU A 126 -2.40 -2.79 -11.00
C LEU A 126 -1.11 -2.86 -11.82
N ASP A 127 -0.98 -2.03 -12.86
CA ASP A 127 0.22 -2.02 -13.70
C ASP A 127 1.45 -1.62 -12.89
N SER A 128 1.38 -0.52 -12.13
CA SER A 128 2.49 -0.08 -11.27
C SER A 128 2.80 -1.08 -10.16
N PHE A 129 1.77 -1.66 -9.56
CA PHE A 129 1.92 -2.67 -8.52
C PHE A 129 2.66 -3.92 -9.01
N ILE A 130 2.30 -4.44 -10.18
CA ILE A 130 2.98 -5.57 -10.79
C ILE A 130 4.44 -5.23 -11.09
N GLU A 131 4.71 -4.05 -11.65
CA GLU A 131 6.07 -3.59 -11.93
C GLU A 131 6.93 -3.54 -10.66
N PHE A 132 6.42 -2.97 -9.57
CA PHE A 132 7.14 -2.90 -8.31
C PHE A 132 7.37 -4.27 -7.69
N CYS A 133 6.38 -5.16 -7.76
CA CYS A 133 6.54 -6.54 -7.29
C CYS A 133 7.59 -7.32 -8.08
N VAL A 134 7.63 -7.17 -9.40
CA VAL A 134 8.67 -7.79 -10.25
C VAL A 134 10.06 -7.27 -9.88
N ALA A 135 10.22 -5.96 -9.69
CA ALA A 135 11.49 -5.38 -9.26
C ALA A 135 11.92 -5.87 -7.86
N ALA A 136 10.96 -6.02 -6.95
CA ALA A 136 11.21 -6.61 -5.62
C ALA A 136 11.64 -8.08 -5.72
N GLU A 137 11.00 -8.87 -6.58
CA GLU A 137 11.35 -10.27 -6.85
C GLU A 137 12.81 -10.40 -7.36
N GLU A 138 13.20 -9.57 -8.32
CA GLU A 138 14.57 -9.54 -8.85
C GLU A 138 15.59 -9.18 -7.75
N THR A 139 15.26 -8.21 -6.90
CA THR A 139 16.13 -7.82 -5.78
C THR A 139 16.33 -8.96 -4.77
N LEU A 140 15.26 -9.70 -4.45
CA LEU A 140 15.32 -10.85 -3.55
C LEU A 140 16.13 -11.99 -4.17
N HIS A 141 15.97 -12.27 -5.46
CA HIS A 141 16.78 -13.29 -6.14
C HIS A 141 18.27 -12.96 -6.14
N LEU A 142 18.66 -11.69 -6.33
CA LEU A 142 20.06 -11.29 -6.24
C LEU A 142 20.63 -11.56 -4.85
N ARG A 143 19.86 -11.30 -3.78
CA ARG A 143 20.30 -11.62 -2.40
C ARG A 143 20.51 -13.10 -2.16
N LEU A 144 19.73 -13.98 -2.82
CA LEU A 144 19.89 -15.45 -2.73
C LEU A 144 21.17 -15.93 -3.42
N THR A 145 21.62 -15.25 -4.48
CA THR A 145 22.81 -15.65 -5.23
C THR A 145 24.11 -15.15 -4.60
N ASP A 146 24.06 -14.14 -3.74
CA ASP A 146 25.22 -13.54 -3.08
C ASP A 146 25.54 -14.18 -1.70
N ASN A 147 24.73 -15.15 -1.25
CA ASN A 147 24.92 -15.93 -0.02
C ASN A 147 25.36 -17.36 -0.30
#